data_7de0020e0eb6369ffcc1489b25188c67
#
_entry.id   7de0020e0eb6369ffcc1489b25188c67
#
_cell.length_a   1.000
_cell.length_b   1.000
_cell.length_c   1.000
_cell.angle_alpha   90.00
_cell.angle_beta   90.00
_cell.angle_gamma   90.00
#
_symmetry.space_group_name_H-M   'P 1'
#
loop_
_entity.id
_entity.type
_entity.pdbx_description
1 polymer ?
#
loop_
_entity_poly.entity_id
_entity_poly.type
_entity_poly.pdbx_seq_one_letter_code
_entity_poly.pdbx_strand_id
1 'polypeptide(L)'
;MTSVEVKNLTKDFTVREKFKRKNFRAVDNVSFDLLPGRTVALVGESGSGKSTIARMLAKLEKPTSGEINVTLDDHTPVMGSLYRRHVQMVFQDPFASLNPFHSIEHHIARPLRIHHRVKGAAQTHERVLEMLERVNLLPAEDIAARRPHELSGGQRQRVAIARALAPGAQVLIADEPVSMLDVSIRLGVLNLMGQLQREDNLAVLYITHDLATARHFSDEILVLYRGRVVERGKADDVILNPQHDYTRLLALAAPDPEKLGKVVSSEAAPDRESLDNSICYNHFTKSWTSADGSEYVPAVAR
;
A
#
# COMPACT_ATOMS: atom_id res chain seq x y z
N MET A 1 -2.83 18.26 -8.81
CA MET A 1 -2.34 17.15 -7.96
C MET A 1 -3.53 16.58 -7.20
N THR A 2 -3.43 15.38 -6.65
CA THR A 2 -4.57 14.72 -5.97
C THR A 2 -4.15 14.27 -4.59
N SER A 3 -4.92 14.66 -3.57
CA SER A 3 -4.77 14.21 -2.19
C SER A 3 -5.91 13.27 -1.80
N VAL A 4 -5.66 12.41 -0.81
CA VAL A 4 -6.66 11.52 -0.22
C VAL A 4 -6.69 11.75 1.28
N GLU A 5 -7.87 12.03 1.81
CA GLU A 5 -8.14 12.12 3.24
C GLU A 5 -9.02 10.95 3.65
N VAL A 6 -8.57 10.17 4.61
CA VAL A 6 -9.30 9.03 5.18
C VAL A 6 -9.69 9.39 6.61
N LYS A 7 -11.00 9.37 6.88
CA LYS A 7 -11.56 9.72 8.21
C LYS A 7 -12.35 8.59 8.82
N ASN A 8 -11.92 8.14 10.00
CA ASN A 8 -12.62 7.18 10.87
C ASN A 8 -13.09 5.93 10.12
N LEU A 9 -12.24 5.44 9.20
CA LEU A 9 -12.58 4.35 8.31
C LEU A 9 -12.79 3.05 9.09
N THR A 10 -13.98 2.45 8.93
CA THR A 10 -14.36 1.21 9.63
C THR A 10 -14.96 0.21 8.66
N LYS A 11 -14.60 -1.07 8.81
CA LYS A 11 -15.15 -2.17 8.02
C LYS A 11 -15.49 -3.36 8.88
N ASP A 12 -16.77 -3.70 8.88
CA ASP A 12 -17.30 -4.91 9.46
C ASP A 12 -17.70 -5.91 8.35
N PHE A 13 -17.30 -7.17 8.51
CA PHE A 13 -17.74 -8.28 7.67
C PHE A 13 -18.65 -9.19 8.46
N THR A 14 -19.72 -9.65 7.84
CA THR A 14 -20.59 -10.69 8.40
C THR A 14 -20.19 -12.06 7.85
N VAL A 15 -19.59 -12.88 8.69
CA VAL A 15 -19.21 -14.26 8.36
C VAL A 15 -20.32 -15.21 8.83
N ARG A 16 -20.73 -16.12 7.95
CA ARG A 16 -21.63 -17.23 8.32
C ARG A 16 -20.80 -18.40 8.81
N GLU A 17 -20.90 -18.71 10.10
CA GLU A 17 -20.26 -19.87 10.70
C GLU A 17 -21.36 -20.86 11.11
N LYS A 18 -21.48 -21.97 10.35
CA LYS A 18 -22.57 -22.96 10.47
C LYS A 18 -23.96 -22.29 10.39
N PHE A 19 -24.65 -22.11 11.52
CA PHE A 19 -26.00 -21.50 11.60
C PHE A 19 -26.01 -20.10 12.25
N LYS A 20 -24.85 -19.56 12.65
CA LYS A 20 -24.75 -18.24 13.30
C LYS A 20 -24.08 -17.23 12.39
N ARG A 21 -24.56 -15.99 12.44
CA ARG A 21 -23.86 -14.83 11.84
C ARG A 21 -22.92 -14.26 12.89
N LYS A 22 -21.64 -14.17 12.57
CA LYS A 22 -20.62 -13.51 13.40
C LYS A 22 -20.12 -12.29 12.67
N ASN A 23 -20.16 -11.15 13.31
CA ASN A 23 -19.54 -9.94 12.76
C ASN A 23 -18.06 -9.95 13.13
N PHE A 24 -17.23 -9.68 12.15
CA PHE A 24 -15.78 -9.52 12.28
C PHE A 24 -15.41 -8.12 11.83
N ARG A 25 -14.81 -7.32 12.73
CA ARG A 25 -14.31 -5.99 12.42
C ARG A 25 -12.90 -6.09 11.88
N ALA A 26 -12.75 -5.83 10.59
CA ALA A 26 -11.47 -5.93 9.91
C ALA A 26 -10.68 -4.61 9.95
N VAL A 27 -11.37 -3.47 10.00
CA VAL A 27 -10.79 -2.13 10.13
C VAL A 27 -11.64 -1.35 11.12
N ASP A 28 -11.00 -0.65 12.04
CA ASP A 28 -11.66 0.03 13.14
C ASP A 28 -11.07 1.42 13.36
N ASN A 29 -11.83 2.45 12.95
CA ASN A 29 -11.56 3.86 13.19
C ASN A 29 -10.18 4.32 12.67
N VAL A 30 -9.80 3.96 11.45
CA VAL A 30 -8.51 4.32 10.85
C VAL A 30 -8.61 5.66 10.12
N SER A 31 -7.67 6.58 10.43
CA SER A 31 -7.59 7.90 9.80
C SER A 31 -6.16 8.21 9.38
N PHE A 32 -5.97 8.68 8.14
CA PHE A 32 -4.68 9.12 7.59
C PHE A 32 -4.85 9.90 6.30
N ASP A 33 -3.79 10.57 5.86
CA ASP A 33 -3.76 11.34 4.62
C ASP A 33 -2.71 10.80 3.65
N LEU A 34 -3.03 10.82 2.35
CA LEU A 34 -2.06 10.61 1.29
C LEU A 34 -1.87 11.92 0.53
N LEU A 35 -0.67 12.46 0.60
CA LEU A 35 -0.31 13.72 -0.03
C LEU A 35 0.52 13.51 -1.29
N PRO A 36 0.38 14.39 -2.31
CA PRO A 36 1.20 14.32 -3.51
C PRO A 36 2.69 14.33 -3.18
N GLY A 37 3.46 13.51 -3.90
CA GLY A 37 4.90 13.39 -3.72
C GLY A 37 5.33 12.70 -2.42
N ARG A 38 4.39 12.07 -1.68
CA ARG A 38 4.69 11.34 -0.44
C ARG A 38 4.23 9.90 -0.49
N THR A 39 4.97 9.06 0.22
CA THR A 39 4.65 7.65 0.43
C THR A 39 4.32 7.41 1.89
N VAL A 40 3.12 6.87 2.15
CA VAL A 40 2.71 6.37 3.46
C VAL A 40 2.74 4.84 3.43
N ALA A 41 3.51 4.23 4.32
CA ALA A 41 3.48 2.78 4.49
C ALA A 41 2.42 2.36 5.51
N LEU A 42 1.69 1.30 5.19
CA LEU A 42 0.79 0.61 6.11
C LEU A 42 1.38 -0.76 6.42
N VAL A 43 1.87 -0.94 7.64
CA VAL A 43 2.62 -2.13 8.06
C VAL A 43 1.86 -2.91 9.11
N GLY A 44 2.02 -4.23 9.14
CA GLY A 44 1.39 -5.12 10.12
C GLY A 44 1.33 -6.55 9.61
N GLU A 45 0.94 -7.48 10.47
CA GLU A 45 0.80 -8.90 10.13
C GLU A 45 -0.29 -9.17 9.09
N SER A 46 -0.24 -10.36 8.48
CA SER A 46 -1.34 -10.85 7.64
C SER A 46 -2.65 -10.88 8.44
N GLY A 47 -3.73 -10.41 7.83
CA GLY A 47 -5.03 -10.32 8.50
C GLY A 47 -5.23 -9.09 9.39
N SER A 48 -4.26 -8.17 9.52
CA SER A 48 -4.44 -6.95 10.33
C SER A 48 -5.40 -5.90 9.73
N GLY A 49 -5.85 -6.08 8.47
CA GLY A 49 -6.79 -5.19 7.80
C GLY A 49 -6.22 -4.35 6.66
N LYS A 50 -4.92 -4.42 6.36
CA LYS A 50 -4.23 -3.60 5.34
C LYS A 50 -4.86 -3.69 3.95
N SER A 51 -5.00 -4.89 3.40
CA SER A 51 -5.62 -5.10 2.08
C SER A 51 -7.10 -4.72 2.05
N THR A 52 -7.80 -4.75 3.21
CA THR A 52 -9.16 -4.25 3.32
C THR A 52 -9.20 -2.74 3.14
N ILE A 53 -8.27 -2.00 3.76
CA ILE A 53 -8.10 -0.55 3.57
C ILE A 53 -7.79 -0.25 2.09
N ALA A 54 -6.83 -0.98 1.48
CA ALA A 54 -6.51 -0.84 0.07
C ALA A 54 -7.73 -1.00 -0.85
N ARG A 55 -8.53 -2.05 -0.61
CA ARG A 55 -9.76 -2.32 -1.39
C ARG A 55 -10.82 -1.26 -1.20
N MET A 56 -10.96 -0.69 0.00
CA MET A 56 -11.89 0.42 0.23
C MET A 56 -11.44 1.68 -0.50
N LEU A 57 -10.16 2.02 -0.46
CA LEU A 57 -9.56 3.12 -1.22
C LEU A 57 -9.69 2.92 -2.73
N ALA A 58 -9.53 1.71 -3.23
CA ALA A 58 -9.74 1.39 -4.64
C ALA A 58 -11.23 1.31 -5.05
N LYS A 59 -12.17 1.54 -4.12
CA LYS A 59 -13.62 1.35 -4.29
C LYS A 59 -14.03 -0.05 -4.75
N LEU A 60 -13.23 -1.05 -4.41
CA LEU A 60 -13.54 -2.48 -4.60
C LEU A 60 -14.37 -3.02 -3.43
N GLU A 61 -14.30 -2.36 -2.28
CA GLU A 61 -15.05 -2.67 -1.08
C GLU A 61 -15.67 -1.39 -0.51
N LYS A 62 -16.87 -1.47 0.06
CA LYS A 62 -17.53 -0.32 0.69
C LYS A 62 -17.20 -0.29 2.18
N PRO A 63 -16.83 0.87 2.76
CA PRO A 63 -16.72 1.01 4.21
C PRO A 63 -18.07 0.79 4.89
N THR A 64 -18.04 0.33 6.13
CA THR A 64 -19.23 0.26 7.00
C THR A 64 -19.55 1.63 7.57
N SER A 65 -18.51 2.39 7.94
CA SER A 65 -18.60 3.80 8.34
C SER A 65 -17.27 4.51 8.05
N GLY A 66 -17.26 5.83 8.23
CA GLY A 66 -16.13 6.68 7.89
C GLY A 66 -16.16 7.13 6.42
N GLU A 67 -15.20 7.97 6.05
CA GLU A 67 -15.17 8.65 4.77
C GLU A 67 -13.79 8.53 4.09
N ILE A 68 -13.82 8.49 2.76
CA ILE A 68 -12.64 8.58 1.90
C ILE A 68 -12.89 9.72 0.92
N ASN A 69 -12.20 10.83 1.13
CA ASN A 69 -12.28 12.04 0.34
C ASN A 69 -11.05 12.15 -0.56
N VAL A 70 -11.28 12.22 -1.87
CA VAL A 70 -10.22 12.43 -2.86
C VAL A 70 -10.48 13.78 -3.51
N THR A 71 -9.49 14.67 -3.45
CA THR A 71 -9.62 16.05 -3.93
C THR A 71 -8.44 16.42 -4.82
N LEU A 72 -8.71 17.32 -5.79
CA LEU A 72 -7.68 18.01 -6.56
C LEU A 72 -7.13 19.21 -5.76
N ASP A 73 -6.05 19.85 -6.25
CA ASP A 73 -5.42 21.02 -5.62
C ASP A 73 -6.38 22.20 -5.37
N ASP A 74 -7.41 22.34 -6.19
CA ASP A 74 -8.47 23.34 -6.06
C ASP A 74 -9.60 22.90 -5.11
N HIS A 75 -9.37 21.88 -4.31
CA HIS A 75 -10.35 21.23 -3.43
C HIS A 75 -11.56 20.61 -4.15
N THR A 76 -11.51 20.48 -5.47
CA THR A 76 -12.58 19.81 -6.23
C THR A 76 -12.64 18.32 -5.89
N PRO A 77 -13.80 17.80 -5.44
CA PRO A 77 -13.95 16.38 -5.16
C PRO A 77 -13.81 15.51 -6.42
N VAL A 78 -13.06 14.43 -6.31
CA VAL A 78 -12.85 13.45 -7.39
C VAL A 78 -13.85 12.32 -7.26
N MET A 79 -14.79 12.19 -8.20
CA MET A 79 -15.86 11.19 -8.16
C MET A 79 -15.98 10.38 -9.46
N GLY A 80 -16.76 9.29 -9.41
CA GLY A 80 -17.18 8.51 -10.56
C GLY A 80 -16.03 7.93 -11.39
N SER A 81 -16.04 8.17 -12.69
CA SER A 81 -14.99 7.71 -13.61
C SER A 81 -13.66 8.41 -13.35
N LEU A 82 -13.69 9.66 -12.92
CA LEU A 82 -12.51 10.45 -12.59
C LEU A 82 -11.78 9.84 -11.38
N TYR A 83 -12.50 9.38 -10.38
CA TYR A 83 -11.92 8.66 -9.23
C TYR A 83 -11.12 7.43 -9.69
N ARG A 84 -11.75 6.58 -10.52
CA ARG A 84 -11.10 5.38 -11.06
C ARG A 84 -9.92 5.68 -12.00
N ARG A 85 -9.83 6.87 -12.55
CA ARG A 85 -8.67 7.31 -13.32
C ARG A 85 -7.53 7.72 -12.41
N HIS A 86 -7.81 8.49 -11.35
CA HIS A 86 -6.79 9.06 -10.47
C HIS A 86 -6.29 8.07 -9.43
N VAL A 87 -7.15 7.19 -8.89
CA VAL A 87 -6.80 6.20 -7.87
C VAL A 87 -6.67 4.83 -8.51
N GLN A 88 -5.45 4.30 -8.53
CA GLN A 88 -5.13 3.01 -9.12
C GLN A 88 -4.44 2.09 -8.11
N MET A 89 -4.55 0.78 -8.36
CA MET A 89 -4.01 -0.24 -7.46
C MET A 89 -3.10 -1.21 -8.20
N VAL A 90 -1.94 -1.47 -7.58
CA VAL A 90 -1.05 -2.58 -7.93
C VAL A 90 -1.32 -3.69 -6.92
N PHE A 91 -1.72 -4.86 -7.42
CA PHE A 91 -2.10 -6.00 -6.60
C PHE A 91 -0.87 -6.82 -6.18
N GLN A 92 -1.01 -7.54 -5.09
CA GLN A 92 0.01 -8.41 -4.51
C GLN A 92 0.50 -9.49 -5.49
N ASP A 93 -0.43 -10.11 -6.25
CA ASP A 93 -0.11 -11.17 -7.20
C ASP A 93 -0.13 -10.63 -8.65
N PRO A 94 1.06 -10.41 -9.26
CA PRO A 94 1.15 -9.99 -10.65
C PRO A 94 0.73 -11.10 -11.61
N PHE A 95 0.80 -12.40 -11.20
CA PHE A 95 0.40 -13.53 -12.02
C PHE A 95 -1.11 -13.59 -12.18
N ALA A 96 -1.86 -13.45 -11.08
CA ALA A 96 -3.32 -13.42 -11.11
C ALA A 96 -3.88 -12.12 -11.71
N SER A 97 -3.12 -11.02 -11.66
CA SER A 97 -3.58 -9.71 -12.13
C SER A 97 -3.52 -9.53 -13.65
N LEU A 98 -2.75 -10.35 -14.37
CA LEU A 98 -2.57 -10.28 -15.82
C LEU A 98 -3.21 -11.52 -16.48
N ASN A 99 -4.16 -11.30 -17.38
CA ASN A 99 -4.79 -12.40 -18.13
C ASN A 99 -3.76 -13.05 -19.09
N PRO A 100 -3.44 -14.35 -18.95
CA PRO A 100 -2.38 -15.01 -19.75
C PRO A 100 -2.70 -15.10 -21.24
N PHE A 101 -3.96 -14.92 -21.65
CA PHE A 101 -4.38 -15.00 -23.04
C PHE A 101 -4.15 -13.72 -23.86
N HIS A 102 -3.86 -12.59 -23.20
CA HIS A 102 -3.65 -11.31 -23.86
C HIS A 102 -2.17 -10.91 -23.85
N SER A 103 -1.75 -10.15 -24.86
CA SER A 103 -0.40 -9.57 -24.92
C SER A 103 -0.20 -8.49 -23.85
N ILE A 104 1.04 -8.17 -23.56
CA ILE A 104 1.40 -7.06 -22.65
C ILE A 104 0.87 -5.73 -23.18
N GLU A 105 0.96 -5.50 -24.50
CA GLU A 105 0.34 -4.34 -25.14
C GLU A 105 -1.14 -4.22 -24.79
N HIS A 106 -1.92 -5.31 -24.89
CA HIS A 106 -3.34 -5.29 -24.56
C HIS A 106 -3.60 -4.82 -23.13
N HIS A 107 -2.79 -5.30 -22.16
CA HIS A 107 -2.95 -4.96 -20.76
C HIS A 107 -2.75 -3.47 -20.46
N ILE A 108 -1.81 -2.82 -21.16
CA ILE A 108 -1.52 -1.39 -20.99
C ILE A 108 -2.44 -0.53 -21.87
N ALA A 109 -2.74 -0.97 -23.11
CA ALA A 109 -3.61 -0.26 -24.03
C ALA A 109 -5.05 -0.13 -23.52
N ARG A 110 -5.56 -1.15 -22.82
CA ARG A 110 -6.94 -1.17 -22.37
C ARG A 110 -7.29 -0.03 -21.40
N PRO A 111 -6.55 0.23 -20.29
CA PRO A 111 -6.81 1.38 -19.45
C PRO A 111 -6.58 2.72 -20.15
N LEU A 112 -5.61 2.83 -21.07
CA LEU A 112 -5.42 4.03 -21.89
C LEU A 112 -6.68 4.38 -22.69
N ARG A 113 -7.30 3.38 -23.32
CA ARG A 113 -8.55 3.55 -24.10
C ARG A 113 -9.75 3.85 -23.24
N ILE A 114 -9.94 3.10 -22.14
CA ILE A 114 -11.07 3.26 -21.22
C ILE A 114 -11.10 4.67 -20.63
N HIS A 115 -9.92 5.23 -20.31
CA HIS A 115 -9.80 6.55 -19.71
C HIS A 115 -9.51 7.65 -20.75
N HIS A 116 -9.73 7.38 -22.03
CA HIS A 116 -9.61 8.35 -23.14
C HIS A 116 -8.25 9.09 -23.17
N ARG A 117 -7.17 8.37 -22.86
CA ARG A 117 -5.81 8.94 -22.89
C ARG A 117 -5.20 8.93 -24.28
N VAL A 118 -5.75 8.16 -25.19
CA VAL A 118 -5.27 7.94 -26.56
C VAL A 118 -6.42 7.90 -27.56
N LYS A 119 -6.15 8.27 -28.79
CA LYS A 119 -7.08 8.22 -29.92
C LYS A 119 -6.46 7.36 -31.04
N GLY A 120 -7.19 6.30 -31.44
CA GLY A 120 -6.75 5.42 -32.52
C GLY A 120 -5.65 4.41 -32.13
N ALA A 121 -5.31 3.52 -33.06
CA ALA A 121 -4.40 2.41 -32.81
C ALA A 121 -2.94 2.86 -32.69
N ALA A 122 -2.48 3.71 -33.63
CA ALA A 122 -1.09 4.17 -33.67
C ALA A 122 -0.68 4.90 -32.38
N GLN A 123 -1.46 5.88 -31.94
CA GLN A 123 -1.20 6.61 -30.68
C GLN A 123 -1.27 5.69 -29.47
N THR A 124 -2.15 4.67 -29.50
CA THR A 124 -2.23 3.69 -28.41
C THR A 124 -0.95 2.87 -28.32
N HIS A 125 -0.46 2.41 -29.43
CA HIS A 125 0.79 1.62 -29.53
C HIS A 125 1.99 2.43 -29.03
N GLU A 126 2.20 3.63 -29.57
CA GLU A 126 3.24 4.57 -29.16
C GLU A 126 3.21 4.80 -27.63
N ARG A 127 2.02 5.07 -27.07
CA ARG A 127 1.89 5.30 -25.64
C ARG A 127 2.15 4.05 -24.80
N VAL A 128 1.84 2.87 -25.31
CA VAL A 128 2.20 1.60 -24.65
C VAL A 128 3.72 1.44 -24.57
N LEU A 129 4.43 1.72 -25.66
CA LEU A 129 5.89 1.63 -25.70
C LEU A 129 6.54 2.60 -24.71
N GLU A 130 6.09 3.85 -24.68
CA GLU A 130 6.54 4.84 -23.69
C GLU A 130 6.32 4.35 -22.25
N MET A 131 5.16 3.73 -21.95
CA MET A 131 4.89 3.21 -20.62
C MET A 131 5.80 2.03 -20.25
N LEU A 132 6.17 1.18 -21.21
CA LEU A 132 7.11 0.08 -20.99
C LEU A 132 8.54 0.59 -20.77
N GLU A 133 8.97 1.60 -21.52
CA GLU A 133 10.26 2.26 -21.31
C GLU A 133 10.35 2.90 -19.93
N ARG A 134 9.31 3.61 -19.50
CA ARG A 134 9.23 4.23 -18.15
C ARG A 134 9.39 3.24 -17.01
N VAL A 135 8.99 1.99 -17.20
CA VAL A 135 9.18 0.94 -16.18
C VAL A 135 10.43 0.09 -16.45
N ASN A 136 11.36 0.58 -17.28
CA ASN A 136 12.62 -0.08 -17.62
C ASN A 136 12.41 -1.50 -18.20
N LEU A 137 11.44 -1.66 -19.10
CA LEU A 137 11.20 -2.89 -19.88
C LEU A 137 11.60 -2.66 -21.34
N LEU A 138 12.84 -3.03 -21.66
CA LEU A 138 13.47 -2.84 -22.97
C LEU A 138 13.92 -4.19 -23.58
N PRO A 139 13.88 -4.35 -24.92
CA PRO A 139 13.26 -3.45 -25.89
C PRO A 139 11.72 -3.44 -25.74
N ALA A 140 11.10 -2.26 -25.78
CA ALA A 140 9.67 -2.11 -25.48
C ALA A 140 8.78 -2.86 -26.49
N GLU A 141 9.13 -2.83 -27.78
CA GLU A 141 8.43 -3.54 -28.87
C GLU A 141 8.35 -5.04 -28.62
N ASP A 142 9.48 -5.66 -28.26
CA ASP A 142 9.54 -7.10 -28.00
C ASP A 142 8.68 -7.47 -26.78
N ILE A 143 8.75 -6.65 -25.74
CA ILE A 143 7.97 -6.86 -24.51
C ILE A 143 6.47 -6.67 -24.78
N ALA A 144 6.08 -5.68 -25.55
CA ALA A 144 4.68 -5.40 -25.90
C ALA A 144 4.00 -6.59 -26.59
N ALA A 145 4.72 -7.27 -27.46
CA ALA A 145 4.21 -8.44 -28.20
C ALA A 145 4.08 -9.70 -27.33
N ARG A 146 4.84 -9.83 -26.24
CA ARG A 146 4.85 -11.01 -25.36
C ARG A 146 3.55 -11.17 -24.60
N ARG A 147 3.38 -12.39 -24.05
CA ARG A 147 2.33 -12.73 -23.09
C ARG A 147 2.89 -12.77 -21.66
N PRO A 148 2.04 -12.65 -20.61
CA PRO A 148 2.51 -12.65 -19.24
C PRO A 148 3.38 -13.85 -18.84
N HIS A 149 3.09 -15.05 -19.34
CA HIS A 149 3.85 -16.26 -19.01
C HIS A 149 5.28 -16.28 -19.58
N GLU A 150 5.59 -15.42 -20.57
CA GLU A 150 6.91 -15.28 -21.18
C GLU A 150 7.80 -14.28 -20.44
N LEU A 151 7.29 -13.67 -19.36
CA LEU A 151 7.98 -12.68 -18.54
C LEU A 151 8.40 -13.25 -17.18
N SER A 152 9.52 -12.75 -16.65
CA SER A 152 9.90 -13.01 -15.25
C SER A 152 8.93 -12.37 -14.26
N GLY A 153 8.96 -12.77 -12.98
CA GLY A 153 8.13 -12.18 -11.92
C GLY A 153 8.31 -10.66 -11.81
N GLY A 154 9.56 -10.20 -11.81
CA GLY A 154 9.87 -8.76 -11.76
C GLY A 154 9.42 -7.99 -13.00
N GLN A 155 9.50 -8.58 -14.19
CA GLN A 155 8.98 -7.98 -15.42
C GLN A 155 7.45 -7.87 -15.38
N ARG A 156 6.74 -8.91 -14.92
CA ARG A 156 5.27 -8.87 -14.73
C ARG A 156 4.86 -7.78 -13.75
N GLN A 157 5.60 -7.64 -12.66
CA GLN A 157 5.32 -6.58 -11.67
C GLN A 157 5.50 -5.19 -12.28
N ARG A 158 6.55 -4.97 -13.07
CA ARG A 158 6.75 -3.71 -13.80
C ARG A 158 5.63 -3.45 -14.81
N VAL A 159 5.13 -4.47 -15.50
CA VAL A 159 3.94 -4.35 -16.37
C VAL A 159 2.70 -3.97 -15.56
N ALA A 160 2.50 -4.57 -14.38
CA ALA A 160 1.36 -4.23 -13.50
C ALA A 160 1.43 -2.76 -13.03
N ILE A 161 2.63 -2.25 -12.74
CA ILE A 161 2.86 -0.84 -12.40
C ILE A 161 2.56 0.05 -13.62
N ALA A 162 3.09 -0.27 -14.81
CA ALA A 162 2.83 0.47 -16.06
C ALA A 162 1.32 0.54 -16.35
N ARG A 163 0.61 -0.60 -16.18
CA ARG A 163 -0.84 -0.67 -16.36
C ARG A 163 -1.60 0.23 -15.37
N ALA A 164 -1.16 0.29 -14.11
CA ALA A 164 -1.77 1.16 -13.10
C ALA A 164 -1.53 2.65 -13.40
N LEU A 165 -0.38 3.01 -13.93
CA LEU A 165 -0.05 4.39 -14.28
C LEU A 165 -0.65 4.86 -15.62
N ALA A 166 -0.97 3.94 -16.53
CA ALA A 166 -1.47 4.24 -17.87
C ALA A 166 -2.69 5.20 -17.91
N PRO A 167 -3.69 5.12 -16.99
CA PRO A 167 -4.79 6.08 -16.95
C PRO A 167 -4.36 7.52 -16.64
N GLY A 168 -3.15 7.73 -16.15
CA GLY A 168 -2.69 8.98 -15.55
C GLY A 168 -3.04 9.05 -14.07
N ALA A 169 -2.77 7.96 -13.35
CA ALA A 169 -2.95 7.88 -11.92
C ALA A 169 -2.15 8.96 -11.19
N GLN A 170 -2.71 9.49 -10.13
CA GLN A 170 -2.06 10.43 -9.20
C GLN A 170 -2.00 9.87 -7.77
N VAL A 171 -2.78 8.82 -7.51
CA VAL A 171 -2.76 8.06 -6.27
C VAL A 171 -2.51 6.59 -6.62
N LEU A 172 -1.46 6.02 -6.06
CA LEU A 172 -1.08 4.63 -6.28
C LEU A 172 -1.19 3.85 -4.96
N ILE A 173 -2.04 2.83 -4.95
CA ILE A 173 -2.16 1.88 -3.86
C ILE A 173 -1.34 0.66 -4.25
N ALA A 174 -0.26 0.37 -3.54
CA ALA A 174 0.61 -0.77 -3.78
C ALA A 174 0.44 -1.80 -2.66
N ASP A 175 -0.37 -2.83 -2.92
CA ASP A 175 -0.66 -3.89 -1.93
C ASP A 175 0.36 -5.02 -2.07
N GLU A 176 1.34 -5.05 -1.17
CA GLU A 176 2.46 -6.00 -1.13
C GLU A 176 3.16 -6.19 -2.50
N PRO A 177 3.53 -5.14 -3.21
CA PRO A 177 3.93 -5.21 -4.63
C PRO A 177 5.22 -5.99 -4.88
N VAL A 178 5.97 -6.35 -3.85
CA VAL A 178 7.25 -7.06 -3.98
C VAL A 178 7.32 -8.37 -3.17
N SER A 179 6.23 -8.75 -2.50
CA SER A 179 6.23 -9.92 -1.60
C SER A 179 6.52 -11.25 -2.30
N MET A 180 6.08 -11.38 -3.56
CA MET A 180 6.28 -12.59 -4.39
C MET A 180 7.57 -12.57 -5.23
N LEU A 181 8.45 -11.59 -5.03
CA LEU A 181 9.68 -11.43 -5.80
C LEU A 181 10.91 -11.85 -4.98
N ASP A 182 11.93 -12.32 -5.69
CA ASP A 182 13.24 -12.60 -5.10
C ASP A 182 13.86 -11.34 -4.49
N VAL A 183 14.64 -11.49 -3.43
CA VAL A 183 15.23 -10.37 -2.66
C VAL A 183 16.00 -9.41 -3.55
N SER A 184 16.78 -9.92 -4.52
CA SER A 184 17.57 -9.11 -5.45
C SER A 184 16.70 -8.23 -6.39
N ILE A 185 15.49 -8.69 -6.70
CA ILE A 185 14.57 -7.99 -7.61
C ILE A 185 13.72 -6.96 -6.86
N ARG A 186 13.41 -7.21 -5.55
CA ARG A 186 12.56 -6.34 -4.73
C ARG A 186 13.03 -4.89 -4.72
N LEU A 187 14.31 -4.66 -4.41
CA LEU A 187 14.88 -3.31 -4.36
C LEU A 187 14.80 -2.60 -5.72
N GLY A 188 15.03 -3.33 -6.82
CA GLY A 188 14.93 -2.77 -8.16
C GLY A 188 13.50 -2.30 -8.51
N VAL A 189 12.46 -3.01 -8.04
CA VAL A 189 11.06 -2.60 -8.23
C VAL A 189 10.69 -1.44 -7.31
N LEU A 190 11.13 -1.43 -6.05
CA LEU A 190 10.90 -0.33 -5.11
C LEU A 190 11.59 0.96 -5.56
N ASN A 191 12.83 0.88 -6.03
CA ASN A 191 13.55 2.03 -6.57
C ASN A 191 12.85 2.62 -7.80
N LEU A 192 12.35 1.75 -8.70
CA LEU A 192 11.54 2.18 -9.84
C LEU A 192 10.26 2.89 -9.36
N MET A 193 9.54 2.34 -8.40
CA MET A 193 8.34 2.97 -7.85
C MET A 193 8.66 4.33 -7.21
N GLY A 194 9.79 4.45 -6.48
CA GLY A 194 10.24 5.71 -5.90
C GLY A 194 10.63 6.75 -6.96
N GLN A 195 11.23 6.31 -8.07
CA GLN A 195 11.50 7.18 -9.22
C GLN A 195 10.20 7.71 -9.82
N LEU A 196 9.25 6.82 -10.14
CA LEU A 196 7.95 7.18 -10.72
C LEU A 196 7.12 8.06 -9.77
N GLN A 197 7.19 7.81 -8.45
CA GLN A 197 6.54 8.62 -7.43
C GLN A 197 7.04 10.07 -7.47
N ARG A 198 8.37 10.28 -7.58
CA ARG A 198 8.96 11.63 -7.67
C ARG A 198 8.67 12.30 -9.01
N GLU A 199 8.80 11.57 -10.13
CA GLU A 199 8.57 12.12 -11.48
C GLU A 199 7.14 12.59 -11.70
N ASP A 200 6.16 11.77 -11.28
CA ASP A 200 4.74 12.06 -11.46
C ASP A 200 4.10 12.73 -10.22
N ASN A 201 4.89 12.98 -9.16
CA ASN A 201 4.43 13.54 -7.88
C ASN A 201 3.24 12.74 -7.31
N LEU A 202 3.34 11.40 -7.35
CA LEU A 202 2.28 10.50 -6.90
C LEU A 202 2.11 10.55 -5.38
N ALA A 203 0.85 10.46 -4.93
CA ALA A 203 0.54 10.07 -3.56
C ALA A 203 0.52 8.53 -3.49
N VAL A 204 1.34 7.91 -2.65
CA VAL A 204 1.50 6.45 -2.61
C VAL A 204 1.08 5.89 -1.26
N LEU A 205 0.19 4.90 -1.27
CA LEU A 205 -0.03 4.00 -0.13
C LEU A 205 0.74 2.70 -0.39
N TYR A 206 1.78 2.45 0.38
CA TYR A 206 2.60 1.24 0.30
C TYR A 206 2.22 0.27 1.42
N ILE A 207 1.67 -0.87 1.06
CA ILE A 207 1.28 -1.92 2.03
C ILE A 207 2.32 -3.01 2.01
N THR A 208 2.82 -3.34 3.21
CA THR A 208 3.81 -4.40 3.38
C THR A 208 3.75 -4.99 4.80
N HIS A 209 4.32 -6.18 4.98
CA HIS A 209 4.62 -6.74 6.30
C HIS A 209 6.13 -6.61 6.65
N ASP A 210 6.92 -6.07 5.74
CA ASP A 210 8.38 -5.93 5.86
C ASP A 210 8.75 -4.49 6.24
N LEU A 211 9.19 -4.30 7.49
CA LEU A 211 9.60 -3.00 8.04
C LEU A 211 10.83 -2.41 7.32
N ALA A 212 11.76 -3.26 6.85
CA ALA A 212 12.96 -2.78 6.18
C ALA A 212 12.62 -2.11 4.84
N THR A 213 11.73 -2.74 4.05
CA THR A 213 11.26 -2.15 2.80
C THR A 213 10.38 -0.92 3.05
N ALA A 214 9.57 -0.92 4.12
CA ALA A 214 8.77 0.24 4.52
C ALA A 214 9.66 1.45 4.84
N ARG A 215 10.73 1.25 5.61
CA ARG A 215 11.70 2.30 5.93
C ARG A 215 12.38 2.88 4.69
N HIS A 216 12.78 2.00 3.76
CA HIS A 216 13.51 2.42 2.56
C HIS A 216 12.65 3.25 1.60
N PHE A 217 11.34 2.96 1.54
CA PHE A 217 10.46 3.49 0.50
C PHE A 217 9.46 4.56 0.98
N SER A 218 9.29 4.73 2.31
CA SER A 218 8.20 5.56 2.83
C SER A 218 8.68 6.76 3.64
N ASP A 219 7.89 7.84 3.60
CA ASP A 219 8.07 9.04 4.42
C ASP A 219 7.45 8.85 5.80
N GLU A 220 6.28 8.22 5.85
CA GLU A 220 5.49 7.94 7.06
C GLU A 220 5.12 6.47 7.14
N ILE A 221 5.10 5.93 8.35
CA ILE A 221 4.62 4.57 8.64
C ILE A 221 3.42 4.63 9.58
N LEU A 222 2.41 3.83 9.25
CA LEU A 222 1.28 3.49 10.08
C LEU A 222 1.37 2.00 10.42
N VAL A 223 1.48 1.67 11.70
CA VAL A 223 1.51 0.27 12.17
C VAL A 223 0.09 -0.16 12.50
N LEU A 224 -0.40 -1.15 11.77
CA LEU A 224 -1.77 -1.65 11.89
C LEU A 224 -1.77 -2.99 12.64
N TYR A 225 -2.48 -3.05 13.75
CA TYR A 225 -2.69 -4.24 14.56
C TYR A 225 -4.18 -4.47 14.83
N ARG A 226 -4.70 -5.64 14.47
CA ARG A 226 -6.11 -6.03 14.66
C ARG A 226 -7.11 -4.96 14.22
N GLY A 227 -6.87 -4.37 13.05
CA GLY A 227 -7.76 -3.37 12.45
C GLY A 227 -7.54 -1.93 12.88
N ARG A 228 -6.65 -1.64 13.83
CA ARG A 228 -6.37 -0.30 14.35
C ARG A 228 -4.94 0.13 14.10
N VAL A 229 -4.73 1.43 13.94
CA VAL A 229 -3.38 2.00 13.94
C VAL A 229 -2.93 2.11 15.40
N VAL A 230 -1.83 1.45 15.74
CA VAL A 230 -1.27 1.42 17.10
C VAL A 230 -0.02 2.30 17.24
N GLU A 231 0.63 2.62 16.13
CA GLU A 231 1.76 3.56 16.11
C GLU A 231 1.84 4.25 14.75
N ARG A 232 2.21 5.53 14.74
CA ARG A 232 2.41 6.30 13.54
C ARG A 232 3.51 7.34 13.69
N GLY A 233 4.21 7.63 12.60
CA GLY A 233 5.26 8.64 12.59
C GLY A 233 6.09 8.61 11.32
N LYS A 234 7.17 9.39 11.29
CA LYS A 234 8.18 9.28 10.24
C LYS A 234 8.77 7.88 10.24
N ALA A 235 9.12 7.39 9.06
CA ALA A 235 9.60 6.01 8.89
C ALA A 235 10.77 5.67 9.82
N ASP A 236 11.78 6.55 9.92
CA ASP A 236 12.92 6.36 10.80
C ASP A 236 12.53 6.35 12.28
N ASP A 237 11.63 7.24 12.71
CA ASP A 237 11.23 7.36 14.11
C ASP A 237 10.52 6.09 14.59
N VAL A 238 9.56 5.59 13.79
CA VAL A 238 8.79 4.37 14.11
C VAL A 238 9.68 3.12 14.17
N ILE A 239 10.67 3.02 13.28
CA ILE A 239 11.49 1.81 13.16
C ILE A 239 12.67 1.82 14.13
N LEU A 240 13.34 2.97 14.29
CA LEU A 240 14.54 3.06 15.14
C LEU A 240 14.19 3.26 16.61
N ASN A 241 13.01 3.81 16.90
CA ASN A 241 12.57 4.09 18.27
C ASN A 241 11.11 3.69 18.50
N PRO A 242 10.74 2.41 18.27
CA PRO A 242 9.37 1.92 18.42
C PRO A 242 8.87 2.09 19.85
N GLN A 243 7.68 2.67 20.01
CA GLN A 243 7.07 2.93 21.31
C GLN A 243 6.03 1.87 21.68
N HIS A 244 5.22 1.40 20.72
CA HIS A 244 4.22 0.38 20.94
C HIS A 244 4.85 -1.02 20.95
N ASP A 245 4.45 -1.88 21.87
CA ASP A 245 5.02 -3.23 22.05
C ASP A 245 4.85 -4.10 20.81
N TYR A 246 3.75 -3.94 20.06
CA TYR A 246 3.57 -4.64 18.80
C TYR A 246 4.59 -4.20 17.74
N THR A 247 4.92 -2.91 17.67
CA THR A 247 5.95 -2.40 16.75
C THR A 247 7.32 -2.93 17.12
N ARG A 248 7.63 -2.99 18.43
CA ARG A 248 8.87 -3.62 18.93
C ARG A 248 8.95 -5.09 18.52
N LEU A 249 7.84 -5.83 18.66
CA LEU A 249 7.75 -7.22 18.24
C LEU A 249 7.99 -7.40 16.75
N LEU A 250 7.38 -6.55 15.92
CA LEU A 250 7.59 -6.57 14.46
C LEU A 250 9.06 -6.24 14.10
N ALA A 251 9.67 -5.26 14.77
CA ALA A 251 11.06 -4.88 14.55
C ALA A 251 12.04 -5.99 14.95
N LEU A 252 11.74 -6.75 16.01
CA LEU A 252 12.52 -7.90 16.42
C LEU A 252 12.40 -9.09 15.46
N ALA A 253 11.23 -9.26 14.83
CA ALA A 253 10.96 -10.32 13.87
C ALA A 253 11.52 -10.01 12.46
N ALA A 254 11.87 -8.75 12.18
CA ALA A 254 12.45 -8.36 10.89
C ALA A 254 13.86 -8.92 10.74
N PRO A 255 14.21 -9.54 9.60
CA PRO A 255 15.56 -10.03 9.33
C PRO A 255 16.51 -8.82 9.21
N ASP A 256 17.32 -8.61 10.24
CA ASP A 256 18.36 -7.58 10.25
C ASP A 256 19.72 -8.26 9.98
N PRO A 257 20.40 -7.98 8.87
CA PRO A 257 21.70 -8.56 8.55
C PRO A 257 22.77 -8.26 9.60
N GLU A 258 22.68 -7.12 10.32
CA GLU A 258 23.63 -6.74 11.36
C GLU A 258 23.38 -7.47 12.70
N LYS A 259 22.21 -8.09 12.85
CA LYS A 259 21.81 -8.89 14.02
C LYS A 259 21.91 -10.39 13.79
N LEU A 260 22.38 -10.85 12.62
CA LEU A 260 22.67 -12.25 12.34
C LEU A 260 23.72 -12.78 13.33
N GLY A 261 23.26 -13.52 14.35
CA GLY A 261 24.11 -14.11 15.40
C GLY A 261 23.84 -13.62 16.82
N LYS A 262 23.02 -12.58 17.03
CA LYS A 262 22.51 -12.25 18.35
C LYS A 262 21.15 -12.92 18.54
N VAL A 263 21.13 -14.01 19.29
CA VAL A 263 19.89 -14.62 19.79
C VAL A 263 19.20 -13.56 20.66
N VAL A 264 18.13 -12.95 20.16
CA VAL A 264 17.25 -12.15 21.02
C VAL A 264 16.61 -13.15 21.97
N SER A 265 16.94 -13.06 23.26
CA SER A 265 16.35 -13.93 24.27
C SER A 265 14.83 -13.79 24.18
N SER A 266 14.14 -14.92 24.06
CA SER A 266 12.67 -15.00 23.96
C SER A 266 11.95 -14.41 25.19
N GLU A 267 12.68 -14.12 26.25
CA GLU A 267 12.18 -13.54 27.50
C GLU A 267 11.80 -12.05 27.42
N ALA A 268 12.20 -11.35 26.32
CA ALA A 268 11.89 -9.92 26.15
C ALA A 268 10.77 -9.63 25.14
N ALA A 269 10.21 -10.65 24.48
CA ALA A 269 9.14 -10.43 23.51
C ALA A 269 7.78 -10.38 24.22
N PRO A 270 6.97 -9.32 24.03
CA PRO A 270 5.63 -9.25 24.63
C PRO A 270 4.74 -10.37 24.08
N ASP A 271 3.88 -10.92 24.95
CA ASP A 271 2.89 -11.92 24.55
C ASP A 271 1.89 -11.29 23.55
N ARG A 272 1.74 -11.94 22.38
CA ARG A 272 0.83 -11.44 21.32
C ARG A 272 -0.63 -11.33 21.77
N GLU A 273 -1.07 -12.14 22.72
CA GLU A 273 -2.44 -12.10 23.22
C GLU A 273 -2.70 -10.93 24.15
N SER A 274 -1.66 -10.43 24.83
CA SER A 274 -1.72 -9.31 25.77
C SER A 274 -1.53 -7.93 25.14
N LEU A 275 -1.18 -7.86 23.84
CA LEU A 275 -0.93 -6.59 23.16
C LEU A 275 -2.19 -5.72 23.09
N ASP A 276 -2.09 -4.52 23.63
CA ASP A 276 -3.18 -3.55 23.66
C ASP A 276 -3.27 -2.82 22.28
N ASN A 277 -4.41 -2.97 21.60
CA ASN A 277 -4.71 -2.25 20.36
C ASN A 277 -5.66 -1.07 20.58
N SER A 278 -5.98 -0.74 21.81
CA SER A 278 -6.85 0.40 22.16
C SER A 278 -6.09 1.72 22.23
N ILE A 279 -4.74 1.69 22.20
CA ILE A 279 -3.88 2.86 22.30
C ILE A 279 -3.04 3.01 21.02
N CYS A 280 -2.73 4.25 20.66
CA CYS A 280 -1.89 4.60 19.52
C CYS A 280 -0.81 5.60 19.94
N TYR A 281 0.45 5.35 19.63
CA TYR A 281 1.52 6.33 19.77
C TYR A 281 1.75 7.12 18.49
N ASN A 282 1.78 8.43 18.61
CA ASN A 282 2.03 9.33 17.49
C ASN A 282 3.37 10.06 17.69
N HIS A 283 4.36 9.72 16.87
CA HIS A 283 5.69 10.33 16.94
C HIS A 283 5.72 11.81 16.57
N PHE A 284 4.76 12.31 15.80
CA PHE A 284 4.67 13.73 15.44
C PHE A 284 4.28 14.59 16.66
N THR A 285 3.33 14.11 17.48
CA THR A 285 2.87 14.79 18.69
C THR A 285 3.59 14.32 19.95
N LYS A 286 4.34 13.21 19.88
CA LYS A 286 5.01 12.53 20.98
C LYS A 286 4.03 12.16 22.12
N SER A 287 2.81 11.77 21.75
CA SER A 287 1.73 11.45 22.69
C SER A 287 1.07 10.12 22.38
N TRP A 288 0.47 9.54 23.40
CA TRP A 288 -0.41 8.39 23.28
C TRP A 288 -1.86 8.87 23.22
N THR A 289 -2.66 8.22 22.40
CA THR A 289 -4.11 8.46 22.31
C THR A 289 -4.88 7.16 22.47
N SER A 290 -6.02 7.21 23.16
CA SER A 290 -6.95 6.09 23.27
C SER A 290 -7.77 5.93 21.99
N ALA A 291 -8.49 4.82 21.87
CA ALA A 291 -9.34 4.51 20.72
C ALA A 291 -10.45 5.54 20.45
N ASP A 292 -10.88 6.27 21.47
CA ASP A 292 -11.85 7.37 21.40
C ASP A 292 -11.23 8.73 21.04
N GLY A 293 -9.87 8.77 20.86
CA GLY A 293 -9.12 9.99 20.54
C GLY A 293 -8.70 10.81 21.77
N SER A 294 -9.03 10.38 23.00
CA SER A 294 -8.57 11.04 24.21
C SER A 294 -7.08 10.81 24.46
N GLU A 295 -6.41 11.75 25.13
CA GLU A 295 -5.02 11.58 25.52
C GLU A 295 -4.88 10.44 26.56
N TYR A 296 -3.90 9.55 26.30
CA TYR A 296 -3.59 8.41 27.16
C TYR A 296 -2.19 8.56 27.75
N VAL A 297 -2.04 8.39 29.05
CA VAL A 297 -0.74 8.42 29.73
C VAL A 297 -0.41 6.99 30.18
N PRO A 298 0.62 6.32 29.60
CA PRO A 298 1.01 4.97 30.01
C PRO A 298 1.45 4.93 31.48
N ALA A 299 1.07 3.86 32.18
CA ALA A 299 1.41 3.68 33.59
C ALA A 299 2.92 3.60 33.88
N VAL A 300 3.73 3.30 32.87
CA VAL A 300 5.20 3.17 32.95
C VAL A 300 5.94 4.53 32.86
N ALA A 301 5.22 5.60 32.55
CA ALA A 301 5.80 6.98 32.48
C ALA A 301 5.69 7.76 33.81
N ARG A 302 5.35 7.08 34.91
CA ARG A 302 5.33 7.67 36.26
C ARG A 302 6.53 7.28 37.09
#